data_33afe22fb01ff1d02658f04c844dcb57
#
_entry.id   33afe22fb01ff1d02658f04c844dcb57
#
_cell.length_a   1.000
_cell.length_b   1.000
_cell.length_c   1.000
_cell.angle_alpha   90.00
_cell.angle_beta   90.00
_cell.angle_gamma   90.00
#
_symmetry.space_group_name_H-M   'P 1'
#
loop_
_entity.id
_entity.type
_entity.pdbx_description
1 polymer ?
#
loop_
_entity_poly.entity_id
_entity_poly.type
_entity_poly.pdbx_seq_one_letter_code
_entity_poly.pdbx_strand_id
1 'polypeptide(L)'
;MRIEDRFVVAAPRERVWVAIKDPAIVAPCIPGCQGVEVVSPVLYKAKIRLQVGPIKAEFNVDVEIVSETPLEEVRSRTRGEEGSRASSLSADNILRLTALSEQETEVWYSSEAVVVGRLGKFGFGIMKKKAESLGRDFANAFKVRVERPPAG
;
A
#
# COMPACT_ATOMS: atom_id res chain seq x y z
N MET A 1 15.22 1.47 3.90
CA MET A 1 14.70 2.57 3.06
C MET A 1 13.38 3.06 3.64
N ARG A 2 13.30 4.33 3.95
CA ARG A 2 12.06 4.92 4.50
C ARG A 2 11.33 5.71 3.44
N ILE A 3 10.05 5.41 3.29
CA ILE A 3 9.13 6.14 2.42
C ILE A 3 8.07 6.77 3.32
N GLU A 4 7.79 8.05 3.11
CA GLU A 4 6.78 8.77 3.86
C GLU A 4 6.08 9.76 2.94
N ASP A 5 4.76 9.80 2.98
CA ASP A 5 3.98 10.75 2.18
C ASP A 5 2.60 10.96 2.80
N ARG A 6 1.87 11.92 2.26
CA ARG A 6 0.50 12.22 2.68
C ARG A 6 -0.32 12.70 1.50
N PHE A 7 -1.60 12.46 1.57
CA PHE A 7 -2.55 12.99 0.58
C PHE A 7 -3.91 13.24 1.24
N VAL A 8 -4.73 14.06 0.60
CA VAL A 8 -6.05 14.42 1.13
C VAL A 8 -7.14 13.77 0.28
N VAL A 9 -8.09 13.14 0.95
CA VAL A 9 -9.27 12.52 0.34
C VAL A 9 -10.49 13.36 0.69
N ALA A 10 -11.28 13.74 -0.32
CA ALA A 10 -12.51 14.51 -0.13
C ALA A 10 -13.64 13.58 0.30
N ALA A 11 -13.55 13.07 1.52
CA ALA A 11 -14.53 12.19 2.14
C ALA A 11 -14.36 12.22 3.65
N PRO A 12 -15.42 11.91 4.40
CA PRO A 12 -15.37 11.82 5.87
C PRO A 12 -14.41 10.71 6.32
N ARG A 13 -13.79 10.90 7.47
CA ARG A 13 -12.82 9.93 8.03
C ARG A 13 -13.39 8.53 8.16
N GLU A 14 -14.64 8.39 8.55
CA GLU A 14 -15.33 7.10 8.69
C GLU A 14 -15.38 6.35 7.36
N ARG A 15 -15.65 7.06 6.28
CA ARG A 15 -15.70 6.49 4.93
C ARG A 15 -14.33 6.08 4.44
N VAL A 16 -13.31 6.90 4.70
CA VAL A 16 -11.93 6.58 4.35
C VAL A 16 -11.45 5.37 5.14
N TRP A 17 -11.80 5.29 6.42
CA TRP A 17 -11.44 4.14 7.27
C TRP A 17 -12.01 2.83 6.73
N VAL A 18 -13.30 2.81 6.42
CA VAL A 18 -13.95 1.62 5.86
C VAL A 18 -13.27 1.19 4.55
N ALA A 19 -12.96 2.16 3.68
CA ALA A 19 -12.33 1.89 2.39
C ALA A 19 -10.91 1.32 2.55
N ILE A 20 -10.09 1.92 3.42
CA ILE A 20 -8.70 1.48 3.60
C ILE A 20 -8.61 0.09 4.25
N LYS A 21 -9.65 -0.32 4.96
CA LYS A 21 -9.73 -1.63 5.58
C LYS A 21 -10.32 -2.71 4.67
N ASP A 22 -10.82 -2.33 3.51
CA ASP A 22 -11.45 -3.25 2.57
C ASP A 22 -10.48 -3.66 1.45
N PRO A 23 -9.98 -4.91 1.45
CA PRO A 23 -9.06 -5.37 0.42
C PRO A 23 -9.64 -5.30 -1.00
N ALA A 24 -10.96 -5.44 -1.15
CA ALA A 24 -11.62 -5.34 -2.44
C ALA A 24 -11.56 -3.93 -3.02
N ILE A 25 -11.44 -2.91 -2.16
CA ILE A 25 -11.26 -1.52 -2.57
C ILE A 25 -9.78 -1.21 -2.77
N VAL A 26 -8.93 -1.64 -1.84
CA VAL A 26 -7.51 -1.29 -1.82
C VAL A 26 -6.72 -2.00 -2.92
N ALA A 27 -6.95 -3.28 -3.12
CA ALA A 27 -6.14 -4.07 -4.07
C ALA A 27 -6.15 -3.52 -5.50
N PRO A 28 -7.30 -3.13 -6.09
CA PRO A 28 -7.31 -2.55 -7.43
C PRO A 28 -6.57 -1.21 -7.54
N CYS A 29 -6.34 -0.53 -6.43
CA CYS A 29 -5.62 0.75 -6.40
C CYS A 29 -4.10 0.56 -6.36
N ILE A 30 -3.62 -0.64 -6.06
CA ILE A 30 -2.19 -0.95 -6.02
C ILE A 30 -1.70 -1.29 -7.42
N PRO A 31 -0.75 -0.50 -7.99
CA PRO A 31 -0.24 -0.79 -9.33
C PRO A 31 0.36 -2.18 -9.40
N GLY A 32 -0.04 -2.94 -10.43
CA GLY A 32 0.49 -4.29 -10.66
C GLY A 32 -0.11 -5.39 -9.81
N CYS A 33 -1.04 -5.08 -8.92
CA CYS A 33 -1.70 -6.09 -8.10
C CYS A 33 -2.63 -6.96 -8.97
N GLN A 34 -2.41 -8.27 -8.94
CA GLN A 34 -3.18 -9.23 -9.74
C GLN A 34 -4.38 -9.80 -8.99
N GLY A 35 -4.54 -9.44 -7.74
CA GLY A 35 -5.64 -9.89 -6.90
C GLY A 35 -5.18 -10.07 -5.46
N VAL A 36 -6.14 -10.26 -4.58
CA VAL A 36 -5.90 -10.43 -3.16
C VAL A 36 -6.70 -11.61 -2.62
N GLU A 37 -6.07 -12.40 -1.76
CA GLU A 37 -6.72 -13.47 -1.01
C GLU A 37 -6.78 -13.04 0.46
N VAL A 38 -7.98 -13.03 1.02
CA VAL A 38 -8.19 -12.75 2.44
C VAL A 38 -8.06 -14.08 3.19
N VAL A 39 -6.93 -14.28 3.86
CA VAL A 39 -6.70 -15.50 4.64
C VAL A 39 -7.41 -15.41 5.99
N SER A 40 -7.35 -14.23 6.62
CA SER A 40 -8.02 -13.94 7.87
C SER A 40 -8.26 -12.42 7.96
N PRO A 41 -8.96 -11.92 9.00
CA PRO A 41 -9.13 -10.48 9.17
C PRO A 41 -7.82 -9.70 9.31
N VAL A 42 -6.72 -10.38 9.62
CA VAL A 42 -5.42 -9.74 9.84
C VAL A 42 -4.32 -10.21 8.88
N LEU A 43 -4.65 -11.09 7.93
CA LEU A 43 -3.66 -11.61 6.97
C LEU A 43 -4.22 -11.66 5.57
N TYR A 44 -3.54 -10.95 4.65
CA TYR A 44 -3.86 -10.94 3.24
C TYR A 44 -2.68 -11.43 2.42
N LYS A 45 -2.97 -12.13 1.32
CA LYS A 45 -1.97 -12.54 0.34
C LYS A 45 -2.28 -11.93 -1.01
N ALA A 46 -1.26 -11.41 -1.68
CA ALA A 46 -1.43 -10.78 -2.98
C ALA A 46 -0.27 -11.15 -3.90
N LYS A 47 -0.51 -11.02 -5.19
CA LYS A 47 0.51 -11.19 -6.22
C LYS A 47 0.66 -9.85 -6.93
N ILE A 48 1.88 -9.31 -6.95
CA ILE A 48 2.15 -7.98 -7.47
C ILE A 48 3.24 -8.07 -8.53
N ARG A 49 2.96 -7.50 -9.71
CA ARG A 49 3.94 -7.37 -10.79
C ARG A 49 4.56 -5.99 -10.76
N LEU A 50 5.89 -5.95 -10.76
CA LEU A 50 6.65 -4.70 -10.76
C LEU A 50 7.65 -4.70 -11.91
N GLN A 51 7.92 -3.51 -12.44
CA GLN A 51 9.00 -3.31 -13.39
C GLN A 51 9.94 -2.25 -12.84
N VAL A 52 11.22 -2.60 -12.72
CA VAL A 52 12.28 -1.68 -12.29
C VAL A 52 13.35 -1.71 -13.37
N GLY A 53 13.46 -0.62 -14.15
CA GLY A 53 14.33 -0.60 -15.33
C GLY A 53 13.94 -1.71 -16.30
N PRO A 54 14.89 -2.54 -16.77
CA PRO A 54 14.60 -3.65 -17.67
C PRO A 54 14.07 -4.89 -16.96
N ILE A 55 14.03 -4.90 -15.63
CA ILE A 55 13.63 -6.09 -14.87
C ILE A 55 12.15 -6.07 -14.58
N LYS A 56 11.46 -7.15 -15.00
CA LYS A 56 10.08 -7.44 -14.62
C LYS A 56 10.11 -8.50 -13.53
N ALA A 57 9.43 -8.22 -12.42
CA ALA A 57 9.40 -9.11 -11.28
C ALA A 57 7.96 -9.35 -10.84
N GLU A 58 7.69 -10.57 -10.38
CA GLU A 58 6.40 -10.91 -9.78
C GLU A 58 6.65 -11.34 -8.34
N PHE A 59 6.02 -10.63 -7.41
CA PHE A 59 6.15 -10.89 -5.97
C PHE A 59 4.90 -11.56 -5.43
N ASN A 60 5.10 -12.59 -4.62
CA ASN A 60 4.08 -13.11 -3.74
C ASN A 60 4.23 -12.38 -2.40
N VAL A 61 3.18 -11.68 -1.98
CA VAL A 61 3.24 -10.76 -0.86
C VAL A 61 2.25 -11.16 0.21
N ASP A 62 2.72 -11.18 1.46
CA ASP A 62 1.87 -11.35 2.65
C ASP A 62 1.80 -10.00 3.37
N VAL A 63 0.60 -9.56 3.72
CA VAL A 63 0.38 -8.36 4.51
C VAL A 63 -0.33 -8.76 5.79
N GLU A 64 0.34 -8.52 6.92
CA GLU A 64 -0.19 -8.81 8.25
C GLU A 64 -0.55 -7.51 8.96
N ILE A 65 -1.79 -7.40 9.43
CA ILE A 65 -2.21 -6.28 10.27
C ILE A 65 -1.70 -6.55 11.68
N VAL A 66 -0.81 -5.70 12.16
CA VAL A 66 -0.17 -5.86 13.47
C VAL A 66 -1.00 -5.20 14.57
N SER A 67 -1.55 -4.02 14.30
CA SER A 67 -2.39 -3.32 15.27
C SER A 67 -3.29 -2.31 14.56
N GLU A 68 -4.40 -1.97 15.22
CA GLU A 68 -5.36 -1.00 14.73
C GLU A 68 -5.87 -0.13 15.89
N THR A 69 -5.97 1.18 15.62
CA THR A 69 -6.76 2.10 16.44
C THR A 69 -7.86 2.62 15.54
N PRO A 70 -9.12 2.19 15.72
CA PRO A 70 -10.21 2.52 14.79
C PRO A 70 -10.30 4.02 14.49
N LEU A 71 -10.46 4.34 13.21
CA LEU A 71 -10.53 5.68 12.64
C LEU A 71 -9.21 6.47 12.68
N GLU A 72 -8.18 5.95 13.32
CA GLU A 72 -6.94 6.70 13.54
C GLU A 72 -5.71 6.08 12.90
N GLU A 73 -5.46 4.78 13.12
CA GLU A 73 -4.19 4.18 12.73
C GLU A 73 -4.29 2.70 12.41
N VAL A 74 -3.56 2.29 11.37
CA VAL A 74 -3.32 0.87 11.06
C VAL A 74 -1.83 0.66 10.96
N ARG A 75 -1.31 -0.34 11.65
CA ARG A 75 0.07 -0.79 11.50
C ARG A 75 0.06 -2.17 10.86
N SER A 76 0.93 -2.36 9.87
CA SER A 76 1.03 -3.62 9.14
C SER A 76 2.47 -3.97 8.82
N ARG A 77 2.69 -5.25 8.54
CA ARG A 77 3.98 -5.77 8.10
C ARG A 77 3.78 -6.46 6.76
N THR A 78 4.61 -6.10 5.81
CA THR A 78 4.61 -6.70 4.48
C THR A 78 5.84 -7.55 4.30
N ARG A 79 5.68 -8.75 3.74
CA ARG A 79 6.77 -9.62 3.33
C ARG A 79 6.49 -10.13 1.93
N GLY A 80 7.49 -10.08 1.05
CA GLY A 80 7.33 -10.52 -0.32
C GLY A 80 8.56 -11.22 -0.85
N GLU A 81 8.34 -12.14 -1.78
CA GLU A 81 9.40 -12.87 -2.50
C GLU A 81 9.05 -12.96 -3.97
N GLU A 82 10.05 -12.81 -4.84
CA GLU A 82 9.89 -13.22 -6.23
C GLU A 82 9.71 -14.73 -6.29
N GLY A 83 8.93 -15.22 -7.26
CA GLY A 83 8.70 -16.65 -7.45
C GLY A 83 9.96 -17.48 -7.61
N SER A 84 11.04 -16.88 -8.14
CA SER A 84 12.36 -17.50 -8.28
C SER A 84 13.24 -17.34 -7.04
N ARG A 85 12.78 -16.64 -6.03
CA ARG A 85 13.52 -16.23 -4.83
C ARG A 85 14.72 -15.33 -5.15
N ALA A 86 14.73 -14.70 -6.32
CA ALA A 86 15.81 -13.81 -6.74
C ALA A 86 15.85 -12.50 -5.96
N SER A 87 14.71 -12.09 -5.41
CA SER A 87 14.60 -10.91 -4.55
C SER A 87 13.60 -11.19 -3.45
N SER A 88 13.79 -10.52 -2.32
CA SER A 88 12.80 -10.49 -1.24
C SER A 88 12.66 -9.06 -0.72
N LEU A 89 11.49 -8.79 -0.14
CA LEU A 89 11.24 -7.51 0.49
C LEU A 89 10.55 -7.70 1.85
N SER A 90 10.81 -6.78 2.75
CA SER A 90 10.06 -6.67 3.99
C SER A 90 9.84 -5.20 4.29
N ALA A 91 8.69 -4.87 4.88
CA ALA A 91 8.36 -3.50 5.23
C ALA A 91 7.49 -3.44 6.47
N ASP A 92 7.78 -2.48 7.34
CA ASP A 92 6.91 -2.12 8.45
C ASP A 92 6.18 -0.84 8.06
N ASN A 93 4.85 -0.86 8.10
CA ASN A 93 4.01 0.20 7.58
C ASN A 93 3.13 0.79 8.68
N ILE A 94 2.97 2.12 8.62
CA ILE A 94 2.03 2.85 9.48
C ILE A 94 1.18 3.70 8.57
N LEU A 95 -0.13 3.67 8.77
CA LEU A 95 -1.07 4.54 8.09
C LEU A 95 -1.92 5.24 9.13
N ARG A 96 -2.04 6.57 9.03
CA ARG A 96 -2.81 7.38 9.95
C ARG A 96 -3.82 8.23 9.20
N LEU A 97 -5.00 8.38 9.79
CA LEU A 97 -6.07 9.24 9.28
C LEU A 97 -6.28 10.42 10.21
N THR A 98 -6.34 11.61 9.63
CA THR A 98 -6.66 12.84 10.38
C THR A 98 -7.83 13.53 9.69
N ALA A 99 -8.92 13.73 10.40
CA ALA A 99 -10.04 14.50 9.88
C ALA A 99 -9.64 15.98 9.81
N LEU A 100 -9.60 16.54 8.60
CA LEU A 100 -9.34 17.97 8.40
C LEU A 100 -10.63 18.76 8.50
N SER A 101 -11.74 18.14 8.12
CA SER A 101 -13.10 18.68 8.24
C SER A 101 -14.07 17.50 8.21
N GLU A 102 -15.37 17.77 8.22
CA GLU A 102 -16.39 16.72 8.09
C GLU A 102 -16.37 16.04 6.72
N GLN A 103 -15.74 16.68 5.71
CA GLN A 103 -15.72 16.21 4.33
C GLN A 103 -14.32 15.98 3.78
N GLU A 104 -13.29 16.09 4.61
CA GLU A 104 -11.90 15.90 4.17
C GLU A 104 -11.08 15.16 5.20
N THR A 105 -10.29 14.22 4.70
CA THR A 105 -9.41 13.39 5.55
C THR A 105 -8.01 13.40 4.97
N GLU A 106 -7.02 13.65 5.82
CA GLU A 106 -5.62 13.46 5.45
C GLU A 106 -5.23 12.00 5.73
N VAL A 107 -4.64 11.35 4.73
CA VAL A 107 -4.02 10.04 4.85
C VAL A 107 -2.53 10.24 4.86
N TRP A 108 -1.90 9.90 5.98
CA TRP A 108 -0.45 9.91 6.13
C TRP A 108 0.03 8.46 6.23
N TYR A 109 1.13 8.15 5.56
CA TYR A 109 1.72 6.83 5.68
C TYR A 109 3.23 6.88 5.72
N SER A 110 3.83 5.88 6.36
CA SER A 110 5.26 5.64 6.31
C SER A 110 5.50 4.14 6.13
N SER A 111 6.58 3.82 5.45
CA SER A 111 7.00 2.45 5.22
C SER A 111 8.51 2.37 5.38
N GLU A 112 8.95 1.50 6.27
CA GLU A 112 10.37 1.18 6.45
C GLU A 112 10.64 -0.13 5.74
N ALA A 113 11.28 -0.07 4.58
CA ALA A 113 11.40 -1.21 3.67
C ALA A 113 12.84 -1.65 3.47
N VAL A 114 13.03 -2.96 3.34
CA VAL A 114 14.31 -3.58 2.97
C VAL A 114 14.06 -4.47 1.76
N VAL A 115 14.84 -4.24 0.70
CA VAL A 115 14.79 -5.06 -0.51
C VAL A 115 16.16 -5.68 -0.71
N VAL A 116 16.22 -7.01 -0.82
CA VAL A 116 17.46 -7.75 -1.05
C VAL A 116 17.36 -8.60 -2.30
N GLY A 117 18.51 -9.03 -2.84
CA GLY A 117 18.56 -9.80 -4.06
C GLY A 117 18.74 -8.92 -5.29
N ARG A 118 18.31 -9.41 -6.46
CA ARG A 118 18.59 -8.72 -7.73
C ARG A 118 18.00 -7.32 -7.84
N LEU A 119 16.82 -7.08 -7.26
CA LEU A 119 16.23 -5.74 -7.27
C LEU A 119 16.97 -4.79 -6.32
N GLY A 120 17.48 -5.31 -5.20
CA GLY A 120 18.27 -4.52 -4.26
C GLY A 120 19.55 -3.95 -4.87
N LYS A 121 20.05 -4.57 -5.95
CA LYS A 121 21.26 -4.11 -6.65
C LYS A 121 21.08 -2.80 -7.39
N PHE A 122 19.85 -2.36 -7.66
CA PHE A 122 19.60 -1.06 -8.28
C PHE A 122 19.98 0.11 -7.37
N GLY A 123 20.15 -0.16 -6.07
CA GLY A 123 20.53 0.85 -5.10
C GLY A 123 19.35 1.63 -4.56
N PHE A 124 19.63 2.32 -3.47
CA PHE A 124 18.62 3.03 -2.67
C PHE A 124 17.83 4.08 -3.48
N GLY A 125 18.55 4.90 -4.28
CA GLY A 125 17.91 6.00 -4.99
C GLY A 125 16.85 5.55 -6.00
N ILE A 126 17.19 4.52 -6.79
CA ILE A 126 16.28 3.99 -7.82
C ILE A 126 15.07 3.31 -7.15
N MET A 127 15.31 2.50 -6.13
CA MET A 127 14.24 1.81 -5.42
C MET A 127 13.32 2.78 -4.70
N LYS A 128 13.86 3.85 -4.10
CA LYS A 128 13.07 4.87 -3.44
C LYS A 128 12.17 5.61 -4.44
N LYS A 129 12.70 6.01 -5.59
CA LYS A 129 11.90 6.67 -6.64
C LYS A 129 10.77 5.77 -7.12
N LYS A 130 11.04 4.48 -7.30
CA LYS A 130 10.01 3.52 -7.71
C LYS A 130 8.91 3.42 -6.66
N ALA A 131 9.27 3.30 -5.40
CA ALA A 131 8.32 3.21 -4.29
C ALA A 131 7.47 4.49 -4.18
N GLU A 132 8.08 5.67 -4.33
CA GLU A 132 7.36 6.94 -4.31
C GLU A 132 6.37 7.04 -5.47
N SER A 133 6.77 6.60 -6.67
CA SER A 133 5.89 6.58 -7.84
C SER A 133 4.69 5.65 -7.62
N LEU A 134 4.92 4.46 -7.09
CA LEU A 134 3.85 3.51 -6.76
C LEU A 134 2.89 4.10 -5.72
N GLY A 135 3.42 4.79 -4.73
CA GLY A 135 2.62 5.45 -3.70
C GLY A 135 1.73 6.55 -4.27
N ARG A 136 2.24 7.36 -5.20
CA ARG A 136 1.43 8.39 -5.87
C ARG A 136 0.32 7.78 -6.72
N ASP A 137 0.63 6.72 -7.45
CA ASP A 137 -0.38 6.04 -8.28
C ASP A 137 -1.47 5.41 -7.40
N PHE A 138 -1.07 4.81 -6.28
CA PHE A 138 -2.02 4.31 -5.30
C PHE A 138 -2.91 5.44 -4.75
N ALA A 139 -2.31 6.54 -4.33
CA ALA A 139 -3.04 7.68 -3.76
C ALA A 139 -4.08 8.22 -4.75
N ASN A 140 -3.69 8.40 -6.02
CA ASN A 140 -4.60 8.89 -7.05
C ASN A 140 -5.76 7.93 -7.30
N ALA A 141 -5.48 6.64 -7.41
CA ALA A 141 -6.53 5.63 -7.62
C ALA A 141 -7.47 5.52 -6.41
N PHE A 142 -6.91 5.55 -5.21
CA PHE A 142 -7.68 5.48 -3.97
C PHE A 142 -8.61 6.69 -3.82
N LYS A 143 -8.09 7.90 -4.07
CA LYS A 143 -8.91 9.12 -4.02
C LYS A 143 -10.10 9.02 -4.97
N VAL A 144 -9.86 8.64 -6.22
CA VAL A 144 -10.93 8.49 -7.21
C VAL A 144 -11.98 7.49 -6.73
N ARG A 145 -11.55 6.37 -6.17
CA ARG A 145 -12.45 5.31 -5.72
C ARG A 145 -13.30 5.74 -4.51
N VAL A 146 -12.70 6.43 -3.56
CA VAL A 146 -13.37 6.82 -2.31
C VAL A 146 -14.22 8.08 -2.48
N GLU A 147 -13.75 9.04 -3.28
CA GLU A 147 -14.46 10.29 -3.54
C GLU A 147 -15.66 10.12 -4.47
N ARG A 148 -15.74 8.98 -5.17
CA ARG A 148 -16.87 8.69 -6.04
C ARG A 148 -18.15 8.60 -5.23
N PRO A 149 -19.24 9.30 -5.64
CA PRO A 149 -20.51 9.17 -4.93
C PRO A 149 -20.95 7.70 -4.90
N PRO A 150 -21.61 7.26 -3.80
CA PRO A 150 -22.15 5.92 -3.78
C PRO A 150 -23.17 5.77 -4.91
N ALA A 151 -23.15 4.60 -5.56
CA ALA A 151 -24.13 4.26 -6.59
C ALA A 151 -25.51 4.28 -5.93
N GLY A 152 -26.30 5.30 -6.27
CA GLY A 152 -27.62 5.50 -5.71
C GLY A 152 -28.64 4.55 -6.28
#